data_ce3545d0c13435352e81d3f04461fd54
#
_entry.id   ce3545d0c13435352e81d3f04461fd54
#
_cell.length_a   1.000
_cell.length_b   1.000
_cell.length_c   1.000
_cell.angle_alpha   90.00
_cell.angle_beta   90.00
_cell.angle_gamma   90.00
#
_symmetry.space_group_name_H-M   'P 1'
#
loop_
_entity.id
_entity.type
_entity.pdbx_description
1 polymer ?
#
loop_
_entity_poly.entity_id
_entity_poly.type
_entity_poly.pdbx_seq_one_letter_code
_entity_poly.pdbx_strand_id
1 'polypeptide(L)'
;YADLTAIGVELLSWLDQLMPDEISASLSMPLQEMMQASQQSLLRILHYPPVSAEEDAAAIRAAAHEDINLITLLLAGSQPGLQARDKQGQWHDVPCDPGMITINNGDMLSLATNGYFPSTKHRVINPDDKLNLSRYSMPMFLHPHPDVKLRHDFTAEAFLQERLKEIGLKS
;
A
#
# COMPACT_ATOMS: atom_id res chain seq x y z
N TYR A 1 -1.06 -15.01 -6.69
CA TYR A 1 -2.07 -14.32 -5.90
C TYR A 1 -2.24 -14.98 -4.53
N ALA A 2 -2.62 -16.27 -4.48
CA ALA A 2 -2.90 -16.97 -3.23
C ALA A 2 -1.74 -16.93 -2.23
N ASP A 3 -0.52 -17.16 -2.69
CA ASP A 3 0.68 -17.15 -1.84
C ASP A 3 0.94 -15.76 -1.24
N LEU A 4 0.80 -14.68 -2.01
CA LEU A 4 0.94 -13.31 -1.51
C LEU A 4 -0.17 -12.97 -0.50
N THR A 5 -1.39 -13.45 -0.73
CA THR A 5 -2.48 -13.29 0.25
C THR A 5 -2.15 -14.01 1.56
N ALA A 6 -1.65 -15.25 1.48
CA ALA A 6 -1.27 -16.02 2.67
C ALA A 6 -0.14 -15.34 3.47
N ILE A 7 0.90 -14.86 2.78
CA ILE A 7 1.99 -14.07 3.40
C ILE A 7 1.42 -12.83 4.08
N GLY A 8 0.51 -12.12 3.43
CA GLY A 8 -0.09 -10.91 3.99
C GLY A 8 -0.94 -11.18 5.23
N VAL A 9 -1.72 -12.26 5.24
CA VAL A 9 -2.50 -12.68 6.42
C VAL A 9 -1.57 -13.04 7.58
N GLU A 10 -0.47 -13.74 7.31
CA GLU A 10 0.55 -14.08 8.33
C GLU A 10 1.21 -12.81 8.90
N LEU A 11 1.55 -11.84 8.05
CA LEU A 11 2.09 -10.55 8.50
C LEU A 11 1.10 -9.79 9.38
N LEU A 12 -0.18 -9.76 9.03
CA LEU A 12 -1.23 -9.14 9.85
C LEU A 12 -1.36 -9.87 11.20
N SER A 13 -1.23 -11.21 11.22
CA SER A 13 -1.19 -11.98 12.47
C SER A 13 0.00 -11.58 13.36
N TRP A 14 1.18 -11.32 12.79
CA TRP A 14 2.31 -10.83 13.56
C TRP A 14 2.08 -9.42 14.12
N LEU A 15 1.44 -8.54 13.35
CA LEU A 15 1.06 -7.22 13.85
C LEU A 15 0.05 -7.32 14.99
N ASP A 16 -0.93 -8.24 14.92
CA ASP A 16 -1.87 -8.52 16.02
C ASP A 16 -1.15 -8.92 17.32
N GLN A 17 -0.08 -9.74 17.20
CA GLN A 17 0.70 -10.22 18.35
C GLN A 17 1.65 -9.17 18.93
N LEU A 18 2.09 -8.21 18.12
CA LEU A 18 3.11 -7.23 18.47
C LEU A 18 2.53 -5.88 18.92
N MET A 19 1.25 -5.62 18.63
CA MET A 19 0.64 -4.36 19.05
C MET A 19 0.28 -4.37 20.55
N PRO A 20 0.28 -3.21 21.22
CA PRO A 20 -0.16 -3.09 22.60
C PRO A 20 -1.62 -3.52 22.79
N ASP A 21 -1.91 -4.12 23.96
CA ASP A 21 -3.27 -4.60 24.30
C ASP A 21 -4.35 -3.53 24.14
N GLU A 22 -4.03 -2.26 24.48
CA GLU A 22 -4.96 -1.13 24.34
C GLU A 22 -5.32 -0.83 22.89
N ILE A 23 -4.39 -1.01 21.95
CA ILE A 23 -4.65 -0.86 20.52
C ILE A 23 -5.45 -2.06 20.00
N SER A 24 -5.03 -3.28 20.35
CA SER A 24 -5.74 -4.50 20.01
C SER A 24 -7.20 -4.47 20.47
N ALA A 25 -7.45 -4.03 21.72
CA ALA A 25 -8.81 -3.91 22.28
C ALA A 25 -9.67 -2.85 21.56
N SER A 26 -9.09 -1.91 20.83
CA SER A 26 -9.80 -0.89 20.05
C SER A 26 -10.25 -1.38 18.67
N LEU A 27 -9.69 -2.48 18.20
CA LEU A 27 -10.06 -3.08 16.91
C LEU A 27 -11.44 -3.75 17.00
N SER A 28 -12.18 -3.76 15.90
CA SER A 28 -13.45 -4.49 15.79
C SER A 28 -13.28 -6.01 15.78
N MET A 29 -12.12 -6.46 15.30
CA MET A 29 -11.66 -7.86 15.24
C MET A 29 -10.15 -7.90 14.97
N PRO A 30 -9.46 -9.03 15.18
CA PRO A 30 -8.05 -9.16 14.80
C PRO A 30 -7.78 -8.83 13.33
N LEU A 31 -6.65 -8.17 13.03
CA LEU A 31 -6.29 -7.71 11.69
C LEU A 31 -6.32 -8.84 10.66
N GLN A 32 -5.78 -10.01 11.03
CA GLN A 32 -5.80 -11.20 10.15
C GLN A 32 -7.22 -11.66 9.80
N GLU A 33 -8.18 -11.53 10.72
CA GLU A 33 -9.58 -11.92 10.52
C GLU A 33 -10.32 -10.93 9.61
N MET A 34 -9.86 -9.67 9.55
CA MET A 34 -10.41 -8.67 8.63
C MET A 34 -10.29 -9.09 7.17
N MET A 35 -9.35 -10.00 6.86
CA MET A 35 -9.13 -10.54 5.52
C MET A 35 -10.08 -11.69 5.17
N GLN A 36 -10.82 -12.25 6.13
CA GLN A 36 -11.68 -13.40 5.91
C GLN A 36 -12.73 -13.10 4.85
N ALA A 37 -12.83 -14.01 3.85
CA ALA A 37 -13.75 -13.90 2.72
C ALA A 37 -13.65 -12.57 1.92
N SER A 38 -12.60 -11.77 2.12
CA SER A 38 -12.40 -10.56 1.33
C SER A 38 -12.15 -10.90 -0.15
N GLN A 39 -12.93 -10.28 -1.04
CA GLN A 39 -12.76 -10.31 -2.49
C GLN A 39 -12.27 -8.96 -3.04
N GLN A 40 -11.90 -8.02 -2.16
CA GLN A 40 -11.48 -6.66 -2.52
C GLN A 40 -9.97 -6.55 -2.76
N SER A 41 -9.20 -7.59 -2.38
CA SER A 41 -7.75 -7.60 -2.58
C SER A 41 -7.40 -7.66 -4.07
N LEU A 42 -6.43 -6.84 -4.47
CA LEU A 42 -6.11 -6.60 -5.88
C LEU A 42 -4.61 -6.74 -6.14
N LEU A 43 -4.23 -7.68 -7.02
CA LEU A 43 -2.90 -7.70 -7.62
C LEU A 43 -2.91 -6.87 -8.90
N ARG A 44 -2.16 -5.77 -8.93
CA ARG A 44 -1.99 -4.94 -10.13
C ARG A 44 -0.68 -5.28 -10.84
N ILE A 45 -0.68 -5.19 -12.16
CA ILE A 45 0.51 -5.21 -12.99
C ILE A 45 0.63 -3.82 -13.60
N LEU A 46 1.68 -3.10 -13.22
CA LEU A 46 1.94 -1.73 -13.66
C LEU A 46 3.14 -1.73 -14.62
N HIS A 47 2.98 -1.08 -15.74
CA HIS A 47 4.05 -0.82 -16.69
C HIS A 47 4.29 0.69 -16.78
N TYR A 48 5.48 1.10 -16.44
CA TYR A 48 5.99 2.45 -16.65
C TYR A 48 6.93 2.41 -17.86
N PRO A 49 6.54 2.98 -19.00
CA PRO A 49 7.40 3.01 -20.18
C PRO A 49 8.64 3.88 -19.95
N PRO A 50 9.63 3.84 -20.85
CA PRO A 50 10.68 4.86 -20.87
C PRO A 50 10.07 6.26 -20.97
N VAL A 51 10.64 7.22 -20.25
CA VAL A 51 10.19 8.61 -20.25
C VAL A 51 10.51 9.22 -21.63
N SER A 52 9.52 9.83 -22.27
CA SER A 52 9.70 10.54 -23.54
C SER A 52 10.36 11.91 -23.33
N ALA A 53 11.14 12.37 -24.29
CA ALA A 53 11.70 13.73 -24.26
C ALA A 53 10.62 14.82 -24.38
N GLU A 54 9.40 14.45 -24.78
CA GLU A 54 8.24 15.35 -24.90
C GLU A 54 7.43 15.42 -23.61
N GLU A 55 7.72 14.57 -22.62
CA GLU A 55 7.03 14.60 -21.33
C GLU A 55 7.48 15.81 -20.50
N ASP A 56 6.55 16.34 -19.69
CA ASP A 56 6.85 17.41 -18.74
C ASP A 56 7.99 16.95 -17.80
N ALA A 57 9.06 17.73 -17.73
CA ALA A 57 10.21 17.47 -16.88
C ALA A 57 9.84 17.35 -15.37
N ALA A 58 8.70 17.90 -14.96
CA ALA A 58 8.17 17.78 -13.60
C ALA A 58 7.33 16.51 -13.39
N ALA A 59 6.92 15.81 -14.44
CA ALA A 59 6.15 14.58 -14.33
C ALA A 59 7.02 13.45 -13.77
N ILE A 60 6.50 12.70 -12.82
CA ILE A 60 7.14 11.51 -12.26
C ILE A 60 6.26 10.29 -12.47
N ARG A 61 6.85 9.09 -12.49
CA ARG A 61 6.16 7.82 -12.77
C ARG A 61 4.96 7.57 -11.87
N ALA A 62 5.06 7.90 -10.58
CA ALA A 62 3.92 7.95 -9.68
C ALA A 62 4.12 9.05 -8.63
N ALA A 63 3.17 9.97 -8.55
CA ALA A 63 3.16 11.03 -7.55
C ALA A 63 3.13 10.47 -6.12
N ALA A 64 3.55 11.30 -5.15
CA ALA A 64 3.55 10.90 -3.74
C ALA A 64 2.10 10.64 -3.26
N HIS A 65 1.86 9.44 -2.75
CA HIS A 65 0.55 8.98 -2.28
C HIS A 65 0.70 7.97 -1.13
N GLU A 66 -0.42 7.63 -0.54
CA GLU A 66 -0.60 6.56 0.44
C GLU A 66 -1.60 5.55 -0.14
N ASP A 67 -1.42 4.27 0.17
CA ASP A 67 -2.34 3.22 -0.27
C ASP A 67 -3.59 3.21 0.62
N ILE A 68 -4.75 2.93 0.04
CA ILE A 68 -6.04 2.97 0.76
C ILE A 68 -6.25 1.73 1.66
N ASN A 69 -5.61 0.60 1.33
CA ASN A 69 -5.80 -0.74 1.91
C ASN A 69 -5.24 -0.91 3.35
N LEU A 70 -5.21 -2.17 3.85
CA LEU A 70 -4.51 -2.51 5.11
C LEU A 70 -3.00 -2.48 4.91
N ILE A 71 -2.48 -3.36 4.07
CA ILE A 71 -1.06 -3.46 3.71
C ILE A 71 -0.89 -3.77 2.24
N THR A 72 0.20 -3.29 1.67
CA THR A 72 0.62 -3.63 0.31
C THR A 72 1.86 -4.52 0.35
N LEU A 73 1.84 -5.62 -0.40
CA LEU A 73 3.00 -6.45 -0.65
C LEU A 73 3.47 -6.18 -2.07
N LEU A 74 4.65 -5.61 -2.21
CA LEU A 74 5.23 -5.28 -3.51
C LEU A 74 6.40 -6.21 -3.80
N LEU A 75 6.23 -7.08 -4.80
CA LEU A 75 7.35 -7.83 -5.36
C LEU A 75 8.37 -6.86 -5.94
N ALA A 76 9.65 -7.21 -5.81
CA ALA A 76 10.74 -6.40 -6.34
C ALA A 76 10.45 -5.95 -7.77
N GLY A 77 10.49 -4.65 -8.00
CA GLY A 77 10.31 -4.07 -9.33
C GLY A 77 11.45 -4.44 -10.27
N SER A 78 11.20 -4.38 -11.58
CA SER A 78 12.24 -4.67 -12.58
C SER A 78 13.35 -3.60 -12.65
N GLN A 79 13.11 -2.44 -12.06
CA GLN A 79 14.03 -1.30 -12.02
C GLN A 79 13.82 -0.51 -10.72
N PRO A 80 14.84 0.20 -10.21
CA PRO A 80 14.73 1.10 -9.05
C PRO A 80 13.76 2.28 -9.30
N GLY A 81 13.63 3.17 -8.32
CA GLY A 81 12.84 4.39 -8.39
C GLY A 81 11.71 4.48 -7.37
N LEU A 82 11.38 3.39 -6.65
CA LEU A 82 10.48 3.49 -5.50
C LEU A 82 11.18 4.22 -4.35
N GLN A 83 10.50 5.21 -3.78
CA GLN A 83 10.95 5.92 -2.59
C GLN A 83 9.85 5.94 -1.54
N ALA A 84 10.22 5.76 -0.28
CA ALA A 84 9.35 5.91 0.88
C ALA A 84 9.76 7.14 1.69
N ARG A 85 8.78 7.81 2.33
CA ARG A 85 9.01 9.00 3.15
C ARG A 85 8.99 8.61 4.62
N ASP A 86 10.04 9.01 5.34
CA ASP A 86 10.12 8.81 6.78
C ASP A 86 9.30 9.83 7.59
N LYS A 87 9.27 9.64 8.92
CA LYS A 87 8.55 10.54 9.85
C LYS A 87 9.17 11.95 9.92
N GLN A 88 10.42 12.11 9.51
CA GLN A 88 11.12 13.40 9.41
C GLN A 88 10.84 14.11 8.08
N GLY A 89 10.12 13.45 7.18
CA GLY A 89 9.76 13.96 5.88
C GLY A 89 10.82 13.74 4.79
N GLN A 90 11.86 12.94 5.07
CA GLN A 90 12.93 12.63 4.12
C GLN A 90 12.53 11.44 3.23
N TRP A 91 12.94 11.48 1.97
CA TRP A 91 12.72 10.41 1.01
C TRP A 91 13.91 9.47 0.99
N HIS A 92 13.63 8.17 1.08
CA HIS A 92 14.62 7.09 1.04
C HIS A 92 14.31 6.16 -0.12
N ASP A 93 15.36 5.77 -0.85
CA ASP A 93 15.24 4.76 -1.90
C ASP A 93 14.90 3.39 -1.28
N VAL A 94 13.94 2.71 -1.89
CA VAL A 94 13.57 1.35 -1.50
C VAL A 94 14.30 0.39 -2.44
N PRO A 95 15.12 -0.53 -1.92
CA PRO A 95 15.80 -1.53 -2.72
C PRO A 95 14.83 -2.37 -3.56
N CYS A 96 15.28 -2.82 -4.72
CA CYS A 96 14.51 -3.69 -5.62
C CYS A 96 15.27 -4.98 -5.97
N ASP A 97 16.03 -5.53 -5.02
CA ASP A 97 16.81 -6.74 -5.24
C ASP A 97 15.90 -7.96 -5.50
N PRO A 98 16.28 -8.85 -6.42
CA PRO A 98 15.48 -10.04 -6.72
C PRO A 98 15.18 -10.89 -5.48
N GLY A 99 13.94 -11.31 -5.32
CA GLY A 99 13.48 -12.11 -4.18
C GLY A 99 13.02 -11.30 -2.97
N MET A 100 13.16 -9.97 -2.98
CA MET A 100 12.62 -9.12 -1.93
C MET A 100 11.12 -8.85 -2.13
N ILE A 101 10.41 -8.74 -1.02
CA ILE A 101 9.04 -8.22 -0.96
C ILE A 101 9.08 -6.99 -0.06
N THR A 102 8.76 -5.83 -0.63
CA THR A 102 8.57 -4.60 0.15
C THR A 102 7.15 -4.57 0.70
N ILE A 103 7.01 -4.22 1.98
CA ILE A 103 5.71 -4.14 2.66
C ILE A 103 5.52 -2.72 3.16
N ASN A 104 4.36 -2.14 2.88
CA ASN A 104 3.97 -0.85 3.43
C ASN A 104 2.55 -0.88 3.99
N ASN A 105 2.33 -0.10 5.05
CA ASN A 105 1.03 0.13 5.64
C ASN A 105 0.19 1.06 4.77
N GLY A 106 -1.11 0.80 4.74
CA GLY A 106 -2.10 1.64 4.09
C GLY A 106 -3.00 2.39 5.09
N ASP A 107 -3.87 3.23 4.53
CA ASP A 107 -4.76 4.13 5.29
C ASP A 107 -5.77 3.37 6.15
N MET A 108 -6.28 2.23 5.67
CA MET A 108 -7.23 1.41 6.46
C MET A 108 -6.59 0.84 7.72
N LEU A 109 -5.32 0.39 7.65
CA LEU A 109 -4.59 -0.07 8.83
C LEU A 109 -4.33 1.09 9.80
N SER A 110 -3.92 2.25 9.27
CA SER A 110 -3.71 3.45 10.07
C SER A 110 -4.98 3.87 10.79
N LEU A 111 -6.12 3.89 10.09
CA LEU A 111 -7.40 4.23 10.67
C LEU A 111 -7.84 3.23 11.75
N ALA A 112 -7.76 1.92 11.47
CA ALA A 112 -8.16 0.87 12.39
C ALA A 112 -7.35 0.88 13.69
N THR A 113 -6.07 1.24 13.61
CA THR A 113 -5.14 1.27 14.76
C THR A 113 -4.96 2.67 15.35
N ASN A 114 -5.85 3.63 15.06
CA ASN A 114 -5.77 5.03 15.51
C ASN A 114 -4.38 5.67 15.24
N GLY A 115 -3.75 5.34 14.11
CA GLY A 115 -2.44 5.85 13.70
C GLY A 115 -1.25 5.16 14.37
N TYR A 116 -1.46 4.09 15.15
CA TYR A 116 -0.36 3.33 15.74
C TYR A 116 0.55 2.74 14.66
N PHE A 117 -0.02 2.15 13.61
CA PHE A 117 0.66 1.79 12.37
C PHE A 117 0.33 2.83 11.30
N PRO A 118 1.11 3.90 11.15
CA PRO A 118 0.79 4.97 10.21
C PRO A 118 0.91 4.48 8.76
N SER A 119 0.11 5.06 7.89
CA SER A 119 0.24 4.86 6.44
C SER A 119 1.59 5.37 5.95
N THR A 120 2.14 4.72 4.93
CA THR A 120 3.47 5.03 4.40
C THR A 120 3.37 5.80 3.10
N LYS A 121 3.71 7.09 3.14
CA LYS A 121 3.77 7.91 1.92
C LYS A 121 4.94 7.47 1.05
N HIS A 122 4.65 7.18 -0.22
CA HIS A 122 5.64 6.70 -1.18
C HIS A 122 5.41 7.28 -2.58
N ARG A 123 6.43 7.19 -3.44
CA ARG A 123 6.38 7.67 -4.83
C ARG A 123 7.28 6.83 -5.72
N VAL A 124 7.10 6.94 -7.05
CA VAL A 124 8.03 6.37 -8.03
C VAL A 124 8.60 7.51 -8.87
N ILE A 125 9.89 7.75 -8.71
CA ILE A 125 10.62 8.78 -9.46
C ILE A 125 11.01 8.28 -10.85
N ASN A 126 11.34 9.22 -11.74
CA ASN A 126 11.90 8.90 -13.04
C ASN A 126 13.31 8.33 -12.89
N PRO A 127 13.74 7.45 -13.80
CA PRO A 127 15.12 6.95 -13.81
C PRO A 127 16.09 8.10 -14.12
N ASP A 128 17.37 7.91 -13.77
CA ASP A 128 18.47 8.69 -14.31
C ASP A 128 18.48 8.60 -15.84
N ASP A 129 18.81 9.70 -16.53
CA ASP A 129 18.83 9.80 -17.99
C ASP A 129 19.63 8.67 -18.68
N LYS A 130 20.59 8.09 -17.97
CA LYS A 130 21.44 6.99 -18.47
C LYS A 130 20.74 5.63 -18.51
N LEU A 131 19.65 5.43 -17.77
CA LEU A 131 18.95 4.15 -17.61
C LEU A 131 17.43 4.30 -17.83
N ASN A 132 17.06 5.04 -18.86
CA ASN A 132 15.65 5.26 -19.20
C ASN A 132 14.99 3.99 -19.76
N LEU A 133 14.77 2.99 -18.90
CA LEU A 133 14.19 1.70 -19.23
C LEU A 133 12.74 1.59 -18.76
N SER A 134 11.99 0.68 -19.39
CA SER A 134 10.69 0.26 -18.86
C SER A 134 10.82 -0.30 -17.45
N ARG A 135 9.89 0.07 -16.57
CA ARG A 135 9.77 -0.48 -15.23
C ARG A 135 8.44 -1.20 -15.07
N TYR A 136 8.50 -2.43 -14.60
CA TYR A 136 7.34 -3.21 -14.20
C TYR A 136 7.25 -3.27 -12.69
N SER A 137 6.02 -3.23 -12.16
CA SER A 137 5.74 -3.27 -10.73
C SER A 137 4.48 -4.08 -10.49
N MET A 138 4.48 -4.92 -9.45
CA MET A 138 3.37 -5.84 -9.17
C MET A 138 2.96 -5.73 -7.68
N PRO A 139 2.30 -4.61 -7.29
CA PRO A 139 1.76 -4.48 -5.95
C PRO A 139 0.52 -5.35 -5.75
N MET A 140 0.47 -6.04 -4.61
CA MET A 140 -0.69 -6.74 -4.08
C MET A 140 -1.29 -5.89 -2.95
N PHE A 141 -2.44 -5.28 -3.22
CA PHE A 141 -3.19 -4.48 -2.26
C PHE A 141 -4.14 -5.37 -1.47
N LEU A 142 -3.90 -5.53 -0.18
CA LEU A 142 -4.73 -6.35 0.69
C LEU A 142 -5.80 -5.48 1.36
N HIS A 143 -7.05 -5.69 0.94
CA HIS A 143 -8.21 -5.01 1.49
C HIS A 143 -8.99 -5.93 2.42
N PRO A 144 -9.51 -5.40 3.53
CA PRO A 144 -10.39 -6.17 4.42
C PRO A 144 -11.72 -6.48 3.74
N HIS A 145 -12.52 -7.36 4.35
CA HIS A 145 -13.91 -7.55 3.93
C HIS A 145 -14.68 -6.21 4.02
N PRO A 146 -15.56 -5.88 3.07
CA PRO A 146 -16.27 -4.60 3.00
C PRO A 146 -16.99 -4.17 4.29
N ASP A 147 -17.56 -5.12 5.02
CA ASP A 147 -18.35 -4.88 6.23
C ASP A 147 -17.50 -4.71 7.50
N VAL A 148 -16.17 -4.90 7.41
CA VAL A 148 -15.27 -4.71 8.55
C VAL A 148 -15.35 -3.26 9.02
N LYS A 149 -15.61 -3.06 10.31
CA LYS A 149 -15.58 -1.75 10.95
C LYS A 149 -14.15 -1.35 11.24
N LEU A 150 -13.64 -0.37 10.53
CA LEU A 150 -12.30 0.18 10.77
C LEU A 150 -12.29 1.08 12.00
N ARG A 151 -13.42 1.79 12.25
CA ARG A 151 -13.58 2.67 13.41
C ARG A 151 -15.07 2.89 13.68
N HIS A 152 -15.52 2.66 14.94
CA HIS A 152 -16.94 2.79 15.31
C HIS A 152 -17.87 2.12 14.27
N ASP A 153 -18.68 2.90 13.58
CA ASP A 153 -19.59 2.43 12.52
C ASP A 153 -19.07 2.69 11.10
N PHE A 154 -17.81 3.11 10.96
CA PHE A 154 -17.20 3.40 9.67
C PHE A 154 -16.58 2.13 9.07
N THR A 155 -17.24 1.57 8.06
CA THR A 155 -16.82 0.32 7.42
C THR A 155 -15.70 0.52 6.40
N ALA A 156 -15.01 -0.57 6.07
CA ALA A 156 -13.98 -0.58 5.02
C ALA A 156 -14.54 -0.14 3.66
N GLU A 157 -15.78 -0.58 3.32
CA GLU A 157 -16.44 -0.15 2.09
C GLU A 157 -16.72 1.36 2.10
N ALA A 158 -17.27 1.89 3.19
CA ALA A 158 -17.55 3.33 3.29
C ALA A 158 -16.27 4.16 3.15
N PHE A 159 -15.18 3.74 3.80
CA PHE A 159 -13.88 4.38 3.68
C PHE A 159 -13.36 4.33 2.24
N LEU A 160 -13.39 3.16 1.59
CA LEU A 160 -12.95 3.00 0.21
C LEU A 160 -13.73 3.93 -0.74
N GLN A 161 -15.06 3.99 -0.59
CA GLN A 161 -15.92 4.85 -1.43
C GLN A 161 -15.58 6.32 -1.26
N GLU A 162 -15.35 6.77 -0.02
CA GLU A 162 -14.95 8.16 0.28
C GLU A 162 -13.61 8.49 -0.37
N ARG A 163 -12.59 7.63 -0.20
CA ARG A 163 -11.26 7.84 -0.80
C ARG A 163 -11.31 7.84 -2.34
N LEU A 164 -12.10 6.95 -2.95
CA LEU A 164 -12.25 6.91 -4.41
C LEU A 164 -12.91 8.18 -4.97
N LYS A 165 -13.83 8.79 -4.22
CA LYS A 165 -14.42 10.10 -4.59
C LYS A 165 -13.39 11.22 -4.49
N GLU A 166 -12.62 11.28 -3.41
CA GLU A 166 -11.58 12.29 -3.19
C GLU A 166 -10.53 12.31 -4.31
N ILE A 167 -10.15 11.14 -4.82
CA ILE A 167 -9.18 11.02 -5.93
C ILE A 167 -9.82 11.05 -7.32
N GLY A 168 -11.14 11.32 -7.41
CA GLY A 168 -11.86 11.52 -8.68
C GLY A 168 -12.14 10.24 -9.47
N LEU A 169 -12.05 9.06 -8.87
CA LEU A 169 -12.35 7.78 -9.52
C LEU A 169 -13.82 7.35 -9.39
N LYS A 170 -14.59 8.05 -8.57
CA LYS A 170 -16.05 7.91 -8.46
C LYS A 170 -16.71 9.28 -8.32
N SER A 171 -17.92 9.39 -8.85
CA SER A 171 -18.84 10.53 -8.69
C SER A 171 -19.68 10.38 -7.42
#